data_c5053ebfe485d800d505fda01d4dd34a
#
_entry.id   c5053ebfe485d800d505fda01d4dd34a
#
_cell.length_a   1.000
_cell.length_b   1.000
_cell.length_c   1.000
_cell.angle_alpha   90.00
_cell.angle_beta   90.00
_cell.angle_gamma   90.00
#
_symmetry.space_group_name_H-M   'P 1'
#
loop_
_entity.id
_entity.type
_entity.pdbx_description
1 polymer ?
#
loop_
_entity_poly.entity_id
_entity_poly.type
_entity_poly.pdbx_seq_one_letter_code
_entity_poly.pdbx_strand_id
1 'polypeptide(L)'
;RFGFKSRGLGDVYKRQENGITLGEEEHKLGIRASSTRQVFFNDTKVPVENMLSERGNGFKIAMNSLNVGRIKLAVACLDSQRRITTYATEYATARKQFKKSLSEFGAIKAKLAEMAASTYAGESACYRAAKNIEDRIAIRVAQGNSHQEAELKGVEEYAIECSILKVAVSEDVQNCADEGIQIFGGMGFSEETPMESAWRDARIARIYEGTNEINRMLSVGMLVKKAMKGHVDLLGPAMAVQEELMGIPSFDTPDYSELFAEEKEMIAKLKKVFLMVAGAGVQKYGPQLEEHQQLLMAASNILIEIYMAESAILRTEKNAKRFGEEAQKEQIAMAQLYLYNAVDIIIKNAKEGIVSLAEGDEQRMMLMGLKRFTKYTNQPNVVALRKIIADKVSSENKYCF
;
A
#
# COMPACT_ATOMS: atom_id res chain seq x y z
N ARG A 1 12.39 19.94 -10.31
CA ARG A 1 12.91 19.42 -11.59
C ARG A 1 14.33 18.92 -11.38
N PHE A 2 14.50 17.67 -10.98
CA PHE A 2 15.81 17.02 -11.12
C PHE A 2 15.91 16.46 -12.54
N GLY A 3 16.28 17.33 -13.47
CA GLY A 3 16.64 16.92 -14.82
C GLY A 3 18.07 16.39 -14.81
N PHE A 4 18.25 15.09 -14.76
CA PHE A 4 19.47 14.48 -15.24
C PHE A 4 19.50 14.66 -16.77
N LYS A 5 20.02 15.78 -17.24
CA LYS A 5 20.47 15.88 -18.62
C LYS A 5 21.71 15.00 -18.73
N SER A 6 21.58 13.84 -19.33
CA SER A 6 22.70 13.08 -19.87
C SER A 6 23.47 14.02 -20.82
N ARG A 7 24.51 14.63 -20.33
CA ARG A 7 25.45 15.40 -21.15
C ARG A 7 26.52 14.43 -21.59
N GLY A 8 26.26 13.65 -22.62
CA GLY A 8 27.20 12.94 -23.44
C GLY A 8 28.55 12.51 -22.83
N LEU A 9 29.45 12.07 -23.66
CA LEU A 9 30.83 11.64 -23.34
C LEU A 9 31.63 12.59 -22.40
N GLY A 10 31.35 13.89 -22.38
CA GLY A 10 31.99 14.84 -21.48
C GLY A 10 31.68 14.66 -20.00
N ASP A 11 30.53 14.06 -19.63
CA ASP A 11 30.17 13.81 -18.24
C ASP A 11 30.87 12.56 -17.68
N VAL A 12 31.11 11.58 -18.53
CA VAL A 12 31.92 10.39 -18.23
C VAL A 12 33.38 10.78 -17.99
N TYR A 13 33.91 11.69 -18.82
CA TYR A 13 35.30 12.18 -18.70
C TYR A 13 35.55 12.94 -17.41
N LYS A 14 34.65 13.85 -17.02
CA LYS A 14 34.76 14.61 -15.75
C LYS A 14 34.68 13.74 -14.51
N ARG A 15 33.93 12.63 -14.56
CA ARG A 15 33.88 11.66 -13.45
C ARG A 15 35.17 10.87 -13.31
N GLN A 16 35.79 10.47 -14.41
CA GLN A 16 37.09 9.78 -14.41
C GLN A 16 38.21 10.66 -13.87
N GLU A 17 38.25 11.97 -14.21
CA GLU A 17 39.21 12.93 -13.69
C GLU A 17 39.13 13.09 -12.18
N ASN A 18 37.96 12.88 -11.55
CA ASN A 18 37.74 12.93 -10.12
C ASN A 18 37.92 11.60 -9.38
N GLY A 19 38.50 10.57 -10.04
CA GLY A 19 38.70 9.27 -9.42
C GLY A 19 37.44 8.40 -9.28
N ILE A 20 36.34 8.75 -9.98
CA ILE A 20 35.13 7.94 -9.99
C ILE A 20 35.12 7.07 -11.24
N THR A 21 35.09 5.76 -11.05
CA THR A 21 34.96 4.79 -12.14
C THR A 21 33.69 3.96 -12.01
N LEU A 22 33.15 3.52 -13.15
CA LEU A 22 31.93 2.72 -13.21
C LEU A 22 32.28 1.30 -13.65
N GLY A 23 31.65 0.29 -13.04
CA GLY A 23 31.69 -1.09 -13.45
C GLY A 23 30.87 -1.37 -14.72
N GLU A 24 30.78 -2.62 -15.08
CA GLU A 24 29.94 -3.08 -16.18
C GLU A 24 28.45 -2.88 -15.89
N GLU A 25 27.64 -2.88 -16.95
CA GLU A 25 26.18 -2.79 -16.84
C GLU A 25 25.59 -4.07 -16.26
N GLU A 26 24.72 -3.95 -15.25
CA GLU A 26 24.05 -5.10 -14.66
C GLU A 26 22.98 -5.69 -15.60
N HIS A 27 23.01 -7.01 -15.79
CA HIS A 27 21.99 -7.76 -16.54
C HIS A 27 20.76 -8.01 -15.68
N LYS A 28 19.74 -7.17 -15.80
CA LYS A 28 18.55 -7.17 -14.93
C LYS A 28 17.37 -7.92 -15.54
N LEU A 29 16.48 -8.44 -14.68
CA LEU A 29 15.20 -9.02 -15.06
C LEU A 29 14.31 -8.01 -15.80
N GLY A 30 14.14 -6.80 -15.24
CA GLY A 30 13.35 -5.71 -15.78
C GLY A 30 14.05 -4.37 -15.66
N ILE A 31 13.35 -3.28 -15.97
CA ILE A 31 13.87 -1.91 -16.05
C ILE A 31 15.22 -1.82 -16.77
N ARG A 32 15.35 -2.55 -17.87
CA ARG A 32 16.59 -2.73 -18.62
C ARG A 32 17.07 -1.43 -19.29
N ALA A 33 16.15 -0.47 -19.53
CA ALA A 33 16.49 0.85 -20.08
C ALA A 33 17.16 1.78 -19.06
N SER A 34 17.17 1.42 -17.76
CA SER A 34 17.86 2.17 -16.71
C SER A 34 19.23 1.58 -16.45
N SER A 35 20.30 2.40 -16.54
CA SER A 35 21.67 1.97 -16.23
C SER A 35 21.83 1.68 -14.75
N THR A 36 22.40 0.53 -14.43
CA THR A 36 22.76 0.11 -13.07
C THR A 36 24.15 -0.47 -13.08
N ARG A 37 25.08 0.18 -12.36
CA ARG A 37 26.50 -0.17 -12.35
C ARG A 37 27.08 -0.04 -10.95
N GLN A 38 28.15 -0.76 -10.68
CA GLN A 38 29.00 -0.47 -9.53
C GLN A 38 29.69 0.90 -9.71
N VAL A 39 29.84 1.62 -8.63
CA VAL A 39 30.53 2.92 -8.60
C VAL A 39 31.73 2.80 -7.68
N PHE A 40 32.92 3.05 -8.19
CA PHE A 40 34.16 3.02 -7.42
C PHE A 40 34.66 4.45 -7.21
N PHE A 41 35.06 4.76 -5.98
CA PHE A 41 35.65 6.03 -5.57
C PHE A 41 37.12 5.80 -5.27
N ASN A 42 38.02 6.24 -6.15
CA ASN A 42 39.46 6.05 -6.04
C ASN A 42 40.09 7.41 -5.73
N ASP A 43 40.41 7.65 -4.45
CA ASP A 43 40.97 8.93 -3.95
C ASP A 43 40.19 10.16 -4.42
N THR A 44 38.87 10.04 -4.55
CA THR A 44 37.99 11.10 -5.02
C THR A 44 37.99 12.26 -4.06
N LYS A 45 38.45 13.42 -4.52
CA LYS A 45 38.47 14.65 -3.73
C LYS A 45 37.10 15.29 -3.73
N VAL A 46 36.54 15.51 -2.53
CA VAL A 46 35.24 16.17 -2.35
C VAL A 46 35.48 17.44 -1.52
N PRO A 47 35.05 18.61 -2.01
CA PRO A 47 35.15 19.86 -1.23
C PRO A 47 34.39 19.73 0.10
N VAL A 48 34.93 20.28 1.19
CA VAL A 48 34.35 20.18 2.54
C VAL A 48 32.94 20.82 2.60
N GLU A 49 32.74 21.89 1.83
CA GLU A 49 31.45 22.56 1.71
C GLU A 49 30.34 21.73 1.08
N ASN A 50 30.69 20.62 0.42
CA ASN A 50 29.71 19.68 -0.13
C ASN A 50 29.17 18.69 0.92
N MET A 51 29.57 18.80 2.17
CA MET A 51 29.04 17.99 3.25
C MET A 51 27.57 18.33 3.52
N LEU A 52 26.70 17.32 3.44
CA LEU A 52 25.25 17.48 3.57
C LEU A 52 24.77 17.55 5.03
N SER A 53 25.15 18.44 5.84
CA SER A 53 24.81 18.51 7.28
C SER A 53 26.06 18.26 8.14
N GLU A 54 25.87 18.13 9.42
CA GLU A 54 26.94 17.87 10.39
C GLU A 54 27.49 16.44 10.30
N ARG A 55 28.72 16.25 10.77
CA ARG A 55 29.32 14.91 10.88
C ARG A 55 28.45 13.99 11.73
N GLY A 56 28.23 12.76 11.27
CA GLY A 56 27.42 11.75 11.94
C GLY A 56 25.94 11.73 11.53
N ASN A 57 25.43 12.73 10.84
CA ASN A 57 24.03 12.80 10.41
C ASN A 57 23.69 12.01 9.13
N GLY A 58 24.68 11.39 8.47
CA GLY A 58 24.46 10.69 7.19
C GLY A 58 23.38 9.60 7.25
N PHE A 59 23.33 8.82 8.33
CA PHE A 59 22.29 7.81 8.52
C PHE A 59 20.88 8.42 8.60
N LYS A 60 20.73 9.53 9.34
CA LYS A 60 19.44 10.23 9.45
C LYS A 60 18.98 10.78 8.11
N ILE A 61 19.90 11.34 7.31
CA ILE A 61 19.62 11.84 5.96
C ILE A 61 19.16 10.68 5.06
N ALA A 62 19.88 9.55 5.09
CA ALA A 62 19.54 8.36 4.32
C ALA A 62 18.15 7.82 4.66
N MET A 63 17.80 7.74 5.95
CA MET A 63 16.48 7.27 6.39
C MET A 63 15.34 8.20 5.92
N ASN A 64 15.52 9.51 6.00
CA ASN A 64 14.53 10.46 5.51
C ASN A 64 14.38 10.39 3.98
N SER A 65 15.48 10.22 3.25
CA SER A 65 15.46 10.00 1.80
C SER A 65 14.67 8.74 1.43
N LEU A 66 14.82 7.65 2.19
CA LEU A 66 14.05 6.42 1.98
C LEU A 66 12.55 6.61 2.21
N ASN A 67 12.12 7.39 3.20
CA ASN A 67 10.69 7.66 3.41
C ASN A 67 10.07 8.39 2.22
N VAL A 68 10.78 9.39 1.67
CA VAL A 68 10.36 10.09 0.44
C VAL A 68 10.38 9.13 -0.76
N GLY A 69 11.41 8.29 -0.88
CA GLY A 69 11.53 7.26 -1.91
C GLY A 69 10.35 6.29 -1.91
N ARG A 70 9.92 5.82 -0.73
CA ARG A 70 8.80 4.88 -0.56
C ARG A 70 7.48 5.43 -1.09
N ILE A 71 7.11 6.67 -0.70
CA ILE A 71 5.86 7.25 -1.21
C ILE A 71 5.94 7.56 -2.71
N LYS A 72 7.09 8.03 -3.21
CA LYS A 72 7.30 8.25 -4.65
C LYS A 72 7.22 6.96 -5.45
N LEU A 73 7.78 5.87 -4.93
CA LEU A 73 7.68 4.54 -5.54
C LEU A 73 6.23 4.08 -5.62
N ALA A 74 5.46 4.21 -4.52
CA ALA A 74 4.05 3.87 -4.52
C ALA A 74 3.28 4.63 -5.61
N VAL A 75 3.49 5.95 -5.71
CA VAL A 75 2.83 6.79 -6.76
C VAL A 75 3.28 6.38 -8.17
N ALA A 76 4.54 6.05 -8.39
CA ALA A 76 5.01 5.55 -9.69
C ALA A 76 4.36 4.21 -10.06
N CYS A 77 4.17 3.31 -9.09
CA CYS A 77 3.46 2.06 -9.31
C CYS A 77 1.97 2.27 -9.68
N LEU A 78 1.31 3.33 -9.18
CA LEU A 78 -0.08 3.66 -9.55
C LEU A 78 -0.23 3.98 -11.04
N ASP A 79 0.70 4.76 -11.61
CA ASP A 79 0.65 5.04 -13.05
C ASP A 79 0.77 3.74 -13.87
N SER A 80 1.66 2.84 -13.45
CA SER A 80 1.80 1.53 -14.07
C SER A 80 0.52 0.70 -13.95
N GLN A 81 -0.13 0.66 -12.79
CA GLN A 81 -1.42 -0.05 -12.59
C GLN A 81 -2.50 0.48 -13.52
N ARG A 82 -2.64 1.81 -13.62
CA ARG A 82 -3.61 2.46 -14.54
C ARG A 82 -3.38 2.05 -15.99
N ARG A 83 -2.12 2.08 -16.45
CA ARG A 83 -1.75 1.70 -17.82
C ARG A 83 -2.00 0.23 -18.07
N ILE A 84 -1.58 -0.65 -17.16
CA ILE A 84 -1.79 -2.10 -17.28
C ILE A 84 -3.29 -2.41 -17.34
N THR A 85 -4.09 -1.82 -16.45
CA THR A 85 -5.55 -1.99 -16.44
C THR A 85 -6.18 -1.48 -17.73
N THR A 86 -5.72 -0.35 -18.26
CA THR A 86 -6.17 0.20 -19.55
C THR A 86 -5.85 -0.75 -20.69
N TYR A 87 -4.61 -1.17 -20.86
CA TYR A 87 -4.22 -2.11 -21.92
C TYR A 87 -4.95 -3.46 -21.81
N ALA A 88 -5.11 -3.97 -20.60
CA ALA A 88 -5.86 -5.21 -20.36
C ALA A 88 -7.34 -5.05 -20.77
N THR A 89 -7.94 -3.89 -20.51
CA THR A 89 -9.31 -3.58 -20.90
C THR A 89 -9.45 -3.45 -22.41
N GLU A 90 -8.56 -2.69 -23.06
CA GLU A 90 -8.55 -2.52 -24.52
C GLU A 90 -8.44 -3.87 -25.23
N TYR A 91 -7.50 -4.71 -24.78
CA TYR A 91 -7.36 -6.05 -25.34
C TYR A 91 -8.59 -6.91 -25.09
N ALA A 92 -9.13 -6.96 -23.88
CA ALA A 92 -10.30 -7.75 -23.54
C ALA A 92 -11.55 -7.33 -24.31
N THR A 93 -11.69 -6.06 -24.63
CA THR A 93 -12.81 -5.51 -25.40
C THR A 93 -12.68 -5.83 -26.89
N ALA A 94 -11.47 -5.73 -27.43
CA ALA A 94 -11.21 -6.00 -28.86
C ALA A 94 -11.14 -7.48 -29.20
N ARG A 95 -10.55 -8.31 -28.34
CA ARG A 95 -10.32 -9.74 -28.59
C ARG A 95 -11.58 -10.56 -28.42
N LYS A 96 -11.96 -11.29 -29.44
CA LYS A 96 -13.12 -12.19 -29.44
C LYS A 96 -12.71 -13.66 -29.37
N GLN A 97 -13.36 -14.39 -28.48
CA GLN A 97 -13.31 -15.86 -28.41
C GLN A 97 -14.71 -16.39 -28.04
N PHE A 98 -15.02 -17.60 -28.46
CA PHE A 98 -16.35 -18.18 -28.20
C PHE A 98 -17.50 -17.26 -28.59
N LYS A 99 -17.38 -16.55 -29.74
CA LYS A 99 -18.36 -15.66 -30.35
C LYS A 99 -18.64 -14.34 -29.64
N LYS A 100 -17.90 -13.97 -28.61
CA LYS A 100 -18.06 -12.69 -27.90
C LYS A 100 -16.69 -12.12 -27.44
N SER A 101 -16.69 -10.84 -27.04
CA SER A 101 -15.49 -10.19 -26.51
C SER A 101 -15.06 -10.82 -25.18
N LEU A 102 -13.76 -10.83 -24.88
CA LEU A 102 -13.26 -11.36 -23.61
C LEU A 102 -13.85 -10.61 -22.42
N SER A 103 -14.05 -9.28 -22.53
CA SER A 103 -14.65 -8.44 -21.50
C SER A 103 -16.09 -8.82 -21.11
N GLU A 104 -16.79 -9.61 -21.94
CA GLU A 104 -18.13 -10.10 -21.62
C GLU A 104 -18.14 -11.33 -20.69
N PHE A 105 -17.00 -12.02 -20.55
CA PHE A 105 -16.89 -13.19 -19.66
C PHE A 105 -16.76 -12.78 -18.20
N GLY A 106 -17.54 -13.42 -17.32
CA GLY A 106 -17.53 -13.13 -15.89
C GLY A 106 -16.14 -13.30 -15.24
N ALA A 107 -15.35 -14.27 -15.70
CA ALA A 107 -13.97 -14.47 -15.23
C ALA A 107 -13.07 -13.28 -15.57
N ILE A 108 -13.22 -12.68 -16.74
CA ILE A 108 -12.44 -11.50 -17.14
C ILE A 108 -12.97 -10.26 -16.43
N LYS A 109 -14.30 -10.12 -16.29
CA LYS A 109 -14.90 -9.03 -15.50
C LYS A 109 -14.39 -9.01 -14.07
N ALA A 110 -14.26 -10.18 -13.44
CA ALA A 110 -13.70 -10.26 -12.09
C ALA A 110 -12.27 -9.71 -12.04
N LYS A 111 -11.39 -10.10 -12.98
CA LYS A 111 -10.01 -9.61 -13.03
C LYS A 111 -9.93 -8.09 -13.25
N LEU A 112 -10.65 -7.56 -14.23
CA LEU A 112 -10.68 -6.12 -14.51
C LEU A 112 -11.22 -5.30 -13.31
N ALA A 113 -12.24 -5.82 -12.62
CA ALA A 113 -12.79 -5.17 -11.44
C ALA A 113 -11.81 -5.15 -10.25
N GLU A 114 -11.10 -6.26 -9.99
CA GLU A 114 -10.08 -6.32 -8.92
C GLU A 114 -8.89 -5.40 -9.22
N MET A 115 -8.41 -5.37 -10.47
CA MET A 115 -7.35 -4.45 -10.91
C MET A 115 -7.78 -2.98 -10.71
N ALA A 116 -9.02 -2.64 -11.07
CA ALA A 116 -9.53 -1.29 -10.88
C ALA A 116 -9.72 -0.92 -9.40
N ALA A 117 -10.27 -1.83 -8.59
CA ALA A 117 -10.52 -1.60 -7.17
C ALA A 117 -9.21 -1.42 -6.37
N SER A 118 -8.20 -2.26 -6.62
CA SER A 118 -6.88 -2.12 -5.97
C SER A 118 -6.18 -0.82 -6.37
N THR A 119 -6.24 -0.44 -7.66
CA THR A 119 -5.70 0.84 -8.14
C THR A 119 -6.40 2.02 -7.45
N TYR A 120 -7.73 2.00 -7.37
CA TYR A 120 -8.50 3.06 -6.71
C TYR A 120 -8.19 3.19 -5.21
N ALA A 121 -8.05 2.08 -4.51
CA ALA A 121 -7.66 2.07 -3.10
C ALA A 121 -6.22 2.61 -2.91
N GLY A 122 -5.28 2.19 -3.75
CA GLY A 122 -3.91 2.69 -3.77
C GLY A 122 -3.82 4.20 -3.99
N GLU A 123 -4.57 4.72 -4.97
CA GLU A 123 -4.68 6.16 -5.20
C GLU A 123 -5.23 6.90 -3.99
N SER A 124 -6.33 6.40 -3.44
CA SER A 124 -6.99 7.02 -2.29
C SER A 124 -6.05 7.13 -1.09
N ALA A 125 -5.30 6.06 -0.83
CA ALA A 125 -4.32 6.00 0.26
C ALA A 125 -3.11 6.91 0.02
N CYS A 126 -2.58 6.95 -1.21
CA CYS A 126 -1.45 7.82 -1.56
C CYS A 126 -1.82 9.30 -1.47
N TYR A 127 -2.97 9.71 -1.99
CA TYR A 127 -3.43 11.10 -1.90
C TYR A 127 -3.73 11.51 -0.45
N ARG A 128 -4.30 10.60 0.36
CA ARG A 128 -4.51 10.83 1.80
C ARG A 128 -3.18 11.09 2.51
N ALA A 129 -2.19 10.24 2.33
CA ALA A 129 -0.88 10.39 2.95
C ALA A 129 -0.18 11.67 2.48
N ALA A 130 -0.18 11.94 1.18
CA ALA A 130 0.43 13.16 0.62
C ALA A 130 -0.20 14.42 1.22
N LYS A 131 -1.54 14.49 1.29
CA LYS A 131 -2.25 15.63 1.90
C LYS A 131 -1.92 15.80 3.37
N ASN A 132 -1.88 14.70 4.13
CA ASN A 132 -1.51 14.73 5.54
C ASN A 132 -0.08 15.25 5.75
N ILE A 133 0.86 14.84 4.90
CA ILE A 133 2.25 15.33 4.94
C ILE A 133 2.30 16.83 4.62
N GLU A 134 1.61 17.28 3.57
CA GLU A 134 1.54 18.71 3.19
C GLU A 134 0.96 19.57 4.33
N ASP A 135 -0.15 19.13 4.92
CA ASP A 135 -0.78 19.84 6.04
C ASP A 135 0.18 19.92 7.25
N ARG A 136 0.92 18.86 7.51
CA ARG A 136 1.87 18.84 8.61
C ARG A 136 3.06 19.77 8.35
N ILE A 137 3.55 19.80 7.12
CA ILE A 137 4.61 20.76 6.70
C ILE A 137 4.11 22.20 6.93
N ALA A 138 2.90 22.52 6.46
CA ALA A 138 2.32 23.84 6.62
C ALA A 138 2.20 24.26 8.10
N ILE A 139 1.73 23.36 8.96
CA ILE A 139 1.65 23.58 10.41
C ILE A 139 3.02 23.88 11.01
N ARG A 140 4.05 23.10 10.63
CA ARG A 140 5.42 23.28 11.14
C ARG A 140 6.06 24.59 10.68
N VAL A 141 5.82 24.99 9.43
CA VAL A 141 6.25 26.30 8.92
C VAL A 141 5.59 27.44 9.70
N ALA A 142 4.28 27.34 9.97
CA ALA A 142 3.56 28.31 10.77
C ALA A 142 4.06 28.38 12.24
N GLN A 143 4.66 27.30 12.74
CA GLN A 143 5.31 27.25 14.07
C GLN A 143 6.75 27.80 14.07
N GLY A 144 7.24 28.30 12.94
CA GLY A 144 8.56 28.96 12.84
C GLY A 144 9.72 28.03 12.43
N ASN A 145 9.45 26.77 12.02
CA ASN A 145 10.49 25.95 11.42
C ASN A 145 10.87 26.48 10.03
N SER A 146 12.13 26.32 9.63
CA SER A 146 12.51 26.52 8.23
C SER A 146 11.74 25.54 7.32
N HIS A 147 11.51 25.90 6.07
CA HIS A 147 10.79 25.03 5.13
C HIS A 147 11.45 23.66 5.00
N GLN A 148 12.79 23.61 4.92
CA GLN A 148 13.56 22.39 4.84
C GLN A 148 13.39 21.47 6.08
N GLU A 149 13.43 22.05 7.28
CA GLU A 149 13.19 21.27 8.52
C GLU A 149 11.74 20.79 8.61
N ALA A 150 10.78 21.62 8.19
CA ALA A 150 9.37 21.26 8.17
C ALA A 150 9.10 20.09 7.22
N GLU A 151 9.70 20.09 6.01
CA GLU A 151 9.62 18.99 5.05
C GLU A 151 10.18 17.69 5.63
N LEU A 152 11.42 17.72 6.15
CA LEU A 152 12.06 16.54 6.72
C LEU A 152 11.26 15.93 7.87
N LYS A 153 10.83 16.77 8.83
CA LYS A 153 10.04 16.32 9.98
C LYS A 153 8.62 15.92 9.61
N GLY A 154 8.02 16.59 8.61
CA GLY A 154 6.69 16.26 8.11
C GLY A 154 6.65 14.86 7.48
N VAL A 155 7.62 14.54 6.63
CA VAL A 155 7.73 13.20 6.04
C VAL A 155 8.07 12.14 7.10
N GLU A 156 8.99 12.43 8.05
CA GLU A 156 9.37 11.51 9.13
C GLU A 156 8.16 11.13 10.01
N GLU A 157 7.24 12.05 10.24
CA GLU A 157 6.03 11.80 11.03
C GLU A 157 5.12 10.74 10.40
N TYR A 158 5.07 10.70 9.06
CA TYR A 158 4.27 9.75 8.26
C TYR A 158 5.10 8.57 7.68
N ALA A 159 6.22 8.25 8.31
CA ALA A 159 7.08 7.14 7.87
C ALA A 159 6.37 5.78 7.89
N ILE A 160 5.39 5.59 8.77
CA ILE A 160 4.55 4.39 8.85
C ILE A 160 3.70 4.27 7.58
N GLU A 161 2.99 5.33 7.23
CA GLU A 161 2.15 5.41 6.03
C GLU A 161 2.97 5.24 4.76
N CYS A 162 4.16 5.84 4.69
CA CYS A 162 5.09 5.65 3.56
C CYS A 162 5.48 4.18 3.39
N SER A 163 5.70 3.46 4.51
CA SER A 163 6.01 2.02 4.50
C SER A 163 4.81 1.18 4.08
N ILE A 164 3.62 1.47 4.59
CA ILE A 164 2.34 0.83 4.21
C ILE A 164 2.12 0.97 2.70
N LEU A 165 2.17 2.19 2.18
CA LEU A 165 1.93 2.48 0.78
C LEU A 165 2.93 1.79 -0.14
N LYS A 166 4.22 1.79 0.23
CA LYS A 166 5.25 1.10 -0.54
C LYS A 166 4.95 -0.38 -0.67
N VAL A 167 4.53 -1.03 0.40
CA VAL A 167 4.20 -2.45 0.40
C VAL A 167 2.95 -2.70 -0.45
N ALA A 168 1.83 -2.09 -0.10
CA ALA A 168 0.54 -2.33 -0.75
C ALA A 168 0.62 -2.08 -2.26
N VAL A 169 1.03 -0.89 -2.67
CA VAL A 169 0.97 -0.49 -4.08
C VAL A 169 2.01 -1.22 -4.94
N SER A 170 3.18 -1.59 -4.37
CA SER A 170 4.17 -2.40 -5.09
C SER A 170 3.75 -3.86 -5.28
N GLU A 171 2.93 -4.41 -4.40
CA GLU A 171 2.33 -5.74 -4.57
C GLU A 171 1.16 -5.68 -5.55
N ASP A 172 0.33 -4.66 -5.44
CA ASP A 172 -0.81 -4.46 -6.35
C ASP A 172 -0.38 -4.29 -7.81
N VAL A 173 0.69 -3.53 -8.08
CA VAL A 173 1.20 -3.39 -9.46
C VAL A 173 1.69 -4.72 -10.03
N GLN A 174 2.32 -5.56 -9.20
CA GLN A 174 2.74 -6.91 -9.62
C GLN A 174 1.53 -7.79 -9.91
N ASN A 175 0.50 -7.75 -9.05
CA ASN A 175 -0.75 -8.48 -9.25
C ASN A 175 -1.49 -8.01 -10.51
N CYS A 176 -1.58 -6.69 -10.74
CA CYS A 176 -2.15 -6.14 -11.97
C CYS A 176 -1.38 -6.60 -13.21
N ALA A 177 -0.05 -6.63 -13.16
CA ALA A 177 0.76 -7.08 -14.29
C ALA A 177 0.59 -8.58 -14.57
N ASP A 178 0.48 -9.40 -13.54
CA ASP A 178 0.22 -10.83 -13.65
C ASP A 178 -1.16 -11.10 -14.29
N GLU A 179 -2.20 -10.43 -13.80
CA GLU A 179 -3.53 -10.51 -14.39
C GLU A 179 -3.60 -9.93 -15.81
N GLY A 180 -2.79 -8.92 -16.10
CA GLY A 180 -2.62 -8.38 -17.44
C GLY A 180 -2.10 -9.43 -18.42
N ILE A 181 -1.02 -10.14 -18.06
CA ILE A 181 -0.52 -11.28 -18.85
C ILE A 181 -1.61 -12.32 -19.03
N GLN A 182 -2.32 -12.69 -17.97
CA GLN A 182 -3.37 -13.70 -18.01
C GLN A 182 -4.52 -13.33 -18.94
N ILE A 183 -4.95 -12.04 -18.94
CA ILE A 183 -6.00 -11.53 -19.84
C ILE A 183 -5.55 -11.58 -21.31
N PHE A 184 -4.28 -11.25 -21.59
CA PHE A 184 -3.71 -11.31 -22.94
C PHE A 184 -3.47 -12.75 -23.40
N GLY A 185 -3.42 -13.75 -22.49
CA GLY A 185 -3.15 -15.13 -22.81
C GLY A 185 -1.74 -15.31 -23.41
N GLY A 186 -1.59 -16.12 -24.46
CA GLY A 186 -0.29 -16.33 -25.12
C GLY A 186 0.39 -15.05 -25.61
N MET A 187 -0.39 -14.03 -26.01
CA MET A 187 0.14 -12.72 -26.39
C MET A 187 0.74 -11.96 -25.20
N GLY A 188 0.25 -12.18 -23.99
CA GLY A 188 0.81 -11.57 -22.78
C GLY A 188 2.19 -12.12 -22.40
N PHE A 189 2.53 -13.32 -22.89
CA PHE A 189 3.82 -13.95 -22.68
C PHE A 189 4.85 -13.61 -23.79
N SER A 190 4.39 -13.00 -24.88
CA SER A 190 5.23 -12.58 -26.01
C SER A 190 5.77 -11.18 -25.80
N GLU A 191 7.04 -10.96 -26.20
CA GLU A 191 7.68 -9.63 -26.22
C GLU A 191 7.03 -8.66 -27.24
N GLU A 192 6.05 -9.13 -28.06
CA GLU A 192 5.30 -8.30 -29.00
C GLU A 192 4.25 -7.43 -28.33
N THR A 193 3.95 -7.67 -27.05
CA THR A 193 2.99 -6.89 -26.27
C THR A 193 3.64 -6.34 -25.00
N PRO A 194 3.08 -5.24 -24.39
CA PRO A 194 3.72 -4.60 -23.26
C PRO A 194 3.58 -5.37 -21.94
N MET A 195 2.83 -6.48 -21.89
CA MET A 195 2.47 -7.11 -20.61
C MET A 195 3.66 -7.84 -19.97
N GLU A 196 4.48 -8.54 -20.78
CA GLU A 196 5.63 -9.26 -20.26
C GLU A 196 6.69 -8.30 -19.66
N SER A 197 6.94 -7.17 -20.34
CA SER A 197 7.87 -6.16 -19.82
C SER A 197 7.30 -5.47 -18.58
N ALA A 198 6.02 -5.16 -18.55
CA ALA A 198 5.35 -4.60 -17.38
C ALA A 198 5.48 -5.51 -16.15
N TRP A 199 5.33 -6.82 -16.35
CA TRP A 199 5.50 -7.82 -15.27
C TRP A 199 6.94 -7.87 -14.75
N ARG A 200 7.93 -7.89 -15.66
CA ARG A 200 9.36 -7.89 -15.31
C ARG A 200 9.77 -6.62 -14.58
N ASP A 201 9.28 -5.48 -15.06
CA ASP A 201 9.59 -4.17 -14.50
C ASP A 201 8.94 -3.95 -13.12
N ALA A 202 7.72 -4.43 -12.92
CA ALA A 202 7.02 -4.35 -11.64
C ALA A 202 7.76 -5.11 -10.51
N ARG A 203 8.47 -6.19 -10.84
CA ARG A 203 9.03 -7.12 -9.85
C ARG A 203 10.02 -6.46 -8.88
N ILE A 204 10.81 -5.50 -9.33
CA ILE A 204 11.82 -4.82 -8.50
C ILE A 204 11.19 -3.93 -7.43
N ALA A 205 9.97 -3.43 -7.67
CA ALA A 205 9.28 -2.53 -6.75
C ALA A 205 9.09 -3.12 -5.34
N ARG A 206 9.06 -4.45 -5.22
CA ARG A 206 8.97 -5.16 -3.94
C ARG A 206 10.31 -5.32 -3.22
N ILE A 207 11.44 -4.97 -3.88
CA ILE A 207 12.80 -5.23 -3.38
C ILE A 207 13.50 -3.94 -2.94
N TYR A 208 13.61 -2.94 -3.83
CA TYR A 208 14.30 -1.70 -3.50
C TYR A 208 13.47 -0.77 -2.59
N GLU A 209 14.05 0.31 -2.08
CA GLU A 209 13.48 1.21 -1.04
C GLU A 209 13.18 0.47 0.29
N GLY A 210 13.95 -0.58 0.55
CA GLY A 210 13.71 -1.58 1.59
C GLY A 210 12.72 -2.65 1.10
N THR A 211 13.03 -3.94 1.32
CA THR A 211 12.13 -5.01 0.89
C THR A 211 10.76 -4.86 1.55
N ASN A 212 9.74 -5.48 0.96
CA ASN A 212 8.38 -5.42 1.52
C ASN A 212 8.32 -6.03 2.92
N GLU A 213 9.15 -7.03 3.22
CA GLU A 213 9.26 -7.63 4.55
C GLU A 213 9.81 -6.61 5.55
N ILE A 214 10.89 -5.88 5.20
CA ILE A 214 11.47 -4.83 6.03
C ILE A 214 10.44 -3.73 6.30
N ASN A 215 9.73 -3.27 5.26
CA ASN A 215 8.71 -2.22 5.41
C ASN A 215 7.53 -2.67 6.27
N ARG A 216 7.13 -3.95 6.20
CA ARG A 216 6.10 -4.51 7.10
C ARG A 216 6.56 -4.48 8.55
N MET A 217 7.75 -4.96 8.83
CA MET A 217 8.30 -4.92 10.21
C MET A 217 8.46 -3.49 10.72
N LEU A 218 8.94 -2.57 9.87
CA LEU A 218 9.08 -1.16 10.22
C LEU A 218 7.75 -0.50 10.56
N SER A 219 6.67 -0.76 9.83
CA SER A 219 5.37 -0.12 10.05
C SER A 219 4.82 -0.39 11.46
N VAL A 220 4.81 -1.65 11.88
CA VAL A 220 4.34 -2.05 13.22
C VAL A 220 5.37 -1.69 14.29
N GLY A 221 6.66 -1.94 14.05
CA GLY A 221 7.71 -1.60 15.01
C GLY A 221 7.76 -0.10 15.32
N MET A 222 7.62 0.78 14.33
CA MET A 222 7.54 2.22 14.55
C MET A 222 6.26 2.63 15.29
N LEU A 223 5.12 2.00 14.99
CA LEU A 223 3.85 2.27 15.67
C LEU A 223 3.94 1.90 17.16
N VAL A 224 4.46 0.72 17.48
CA VAL A 224 4.69 0.26 18.86
C VAL A 224 5.67 1.20 19.58
N LYS A 225 6.80 1.58 18.95
CA LYS A 225 7.74 2.54 19.53
C LYS A 225 7.11 3.91 19.80
N LYS A 226 6.25 4.41 18.93
CA LYS A 226 5.49 5.66 19.15
C LYS A 226 4.52 5.52 20.34
N ALA A 227 3.86 4.37 20.47
CA ALA A 227 2.98 4.10 21.61
C ALA A 227 3.75 4.00 22.93
N MET A 228 4.87 3.31 22.97
CA MET A 228 5.73 3.20 24.19
C MET A 228 6.29 4.56 24.63
N LYS A 229 6.48 5.51 23.70
CA LYS A 229 6.90 6.89 24.01
C LYS A 229 5.72 7.83 24.35
N GLY A 230 4.50 7.33 24.38
CA GLY A 230 3.30 8.14 24.64
C GLY A 230 2.90 9.10 23.50
N HIS A 231 3.45 8.94 22.30
CA HIS A 231 3.12 9.76 21.15
C HIS A 231 1.79 9.34 20.50
N VAL A 232 1.36 8.11 20.70
CA VAL A 232 0.09 7.54 20.23
C VAL A 232 -0.46 6.68 21.36
N ASP A 233 -1.71 6.86 21.73
CA ASP A 233 -2.38 5.98 22.68
C ASP A 233 -2.86 4.71 21.95
N LEU A 234 -2.17 3.59 22.16
CA LEU A 234 -2.60 2.26 21.73
C LEU A 234 -2.94 1.35 22.91
N LEU A 235 -2.43 1.65 24.10
CA LEU A 235 -2.62 0.80 25.27
C LEU A 235 -4.05 0.89 25.78
N GLY A 236 -4.61 2.08 25.92
CA GLY A 236 -5.99 2.27 26.35
C GLY A 236 -6.98 1.55 25.43
N PRO A 237 -6.97 1.80 24.10
CA PRO A 237 -7.81 1.06 23.16
C PRO A 237 -7.58 -0.46 23.14
N ALA A 238 -6.35 -0.95 23.32
CA ALA A 238 -6.08 -2.39 23.37
C ALA A 238 -6.68 -3.04 24.63
N MET A 239 -6.58 -2.37 25.78
CA MET A 239 -7.22 -2.81 27.03
C MET A 239 -8.75 -2.83 26.90
N ALA A 240 -9.34 -1.81 26.29
CA ALA A 240 -10.78 -1.76 26.04
C ALA A 240 -11.26 -2.91 25.14
N VAL A 241 -10.46 -3.30 24.13
CA VAL A 241 -10.77 -4.48 23.31
C VAL A 241 -10.72 -5.77 24.14
N GLN A 242 -9.74 -5.91 25.04
CA GLN A 242 -9.64 -7.07 25.93
C GLN A 242 -10.84 -7.17 26.87
N GLU A 243 -11.29 -6.06 27.45
CA GLU A 243 -12.51 -5.99 28.28
C GLU A 243 -13.76 -6.33 27.44
N GLU A 244 -13.87 -5.81 26.23
CA GLU A 244 -14.98 -6.14 25.31
C GLU A 244 -15.04 -7.62 24.95
N LEU A 245 -13.89 -8.29 24.81
CA LEU A 245 -13.84 -9.74 24.54
C LEU A 245 -14.42 -10.58 25.69
N MET A 246 -14.22 -10.13 26.93
CA MET A 246 -14.74 -10.78 28.14
C MET A 246 -16.20 -10.41 28.44
N GLY A 247 -16.69 -9.32 27.85
CA GLY A 247 -18.04 -8.81 28.06
C GLY A 247 -19.10 -9.52 27.24
N ILE A 248 -20.37 -9.29 27.62
CA ILE A 248 -21.54 -9.75 26.87
C ILE A 248 -21.66 -8.87 25.60
N PRO A 249 -21.79 -9.45 24.40
CA PRO A 249 -22.02 -8.66 23.19
C PRO A 249 -23.28 -7.80 23.28
N SER A 250 -23.23 -6.54 22.82
CA SER A 250 -24.45 -5.76 22.61
C SER A 250 -25.29 -6.41 21.49
N PHE A 251 -26.61 -6.39 21.69
CA PHE A 251 -27.59 -6.88 20.71
C PHE A 251 -28.26 -5.71 19.97
N ASP A 252 -27.73 -4.49 20.09
CA ASP A 252 -28.26 -3.34 19.38
C ASP A 252 -28.20 -3.58 17.86
N THR A 253 -29.27 -3.18 17.18
CA THR A 253 -29.30 -3.23 15.71
C THR A 253 -28.85 -1.85 15.19
N PRO A 254 -27.65 -1.74 14.63
CA PRO A 254 -27.18 -0.48 14.08
C PRO A 254 -28.05 -0.01 12.93
N ASP A 255 -28.20 1.31 12.78
CA ASP A 255 -28.82 1.92 11.61
C ASP A 255 -27.77 2.09 10.50
N TYR A 256 -27.97 1.41 9.39
CA TYR A 256 -27.14 1.47 8.20
C TYR A 256 -27.81 2.24 7.05
N SER A 257 -28.65 3.21 7.35
CA SER A 257 -29.33 4.04 6.34
C SER A 257 -28.38 5.02 5.62
N GLU A 258 -27.27 5.42 6.28
CA GLU A 258 -26.28 6.31 5.68
C GLU A 258 -25.25 5.52 4.82
N LEU A 259 -24.78 6.18 3.75
CA LEU A 259 -23.72 5.63 2.90
C LEU A 259 -22.48 5.23 3.73
N PHE A 260 -22.02 4.01 3.55
CA PHE A 260 -20.88 3.42 4.24
C PHE A 260 -21.00 3.29 5.77
N ALA A 261 -22.21 3.33 6.32
CA ALA A 261 -22.38 3.16 7.78
C ALA A 261 -21.86 1.79 8.24
N GLU A 262 -22.23 0.71 7.55
CA GLU A 262 -21.75 -0.65 7.86
C GLU A 262 -20.24 -0.82 7.59
N GLU A 263 -19.75 -0.27 6.49
CA GLU A 263 -18.34 -0.35 6.12
C GLU A 263 -17.44 0.40 7.12
N LYS A 264 -17.87 1.57 7.59
CA LYS A 264 -17.17 2.32 8.65
C LYS A 264 -17.15 1.58 9.98
N GLU A 265 -18.27 0.96 10.34
CA GLU A 265 -18.31 0.08 11.51
C GLU A 265 -17.40 -1.14 11.34
N MET A 266 -17.38 -1.75 10.16
CA MET A 266 -16.44 -2.85 9.86
C MET A 266 -14.98 -2.38 10.02
N ILE A 267 -14.60 -1.23 9.47
CA ILE A 267 -13.24 -0.67 9.68
C ILE A 267 -12.93 -0.49 11.17
N ALA A 268 -13.88 0.02 11.97
CA ALA A 268 -13.70 0.16 13.41
C ALA A 268 -13.48 -1.20 14.09
N LYS A 269 -14.23 -2.23 13.70
CA LYS A 269 -14.06 -3.60 14.18
C LYS A 269 -12.71 -4.20 13.76
N LEU A 270 -12.27 -3.96 12.52
CA LEU A 270 -10.97 -4.43 12.03
C LEU A 270 -9.80 -3.76 12.78
N LYS A 271 -9.93 -2.49 13.18
CA LYS A 271 -8.97 -1.83 14.08
C LYS A 271 -8.88 -2.54 15.43
N LYS A 272 -9.99 -3.05 15.96
CA LYS A 272 -9.99 -3.88 17.18
C LYS A 272 -9.27 -5.21 16.96
N VAL A 273 -9.40 -5.84 15.78
CA VAL A 273 -8.62 -7.03 15.42
C VAL A 273 -7.12 -6.74 15.44
N PHE A 274 -6.70 -5.62 14.85
CA PHE A 274 -5.30 -5.20 14.90
C PHE A 274 -4.81 -5.00 16.35
N LEU A 275 -5.58 -4.28 17.16
CA LEU A 275 -5.24 -4.02 18.57
C LEU A 275 -5.17 -5.32 19.39
N MET A 276 -6.07 -6.27 19.14
CA MET A 276 -6.08 -7.58 19.79
C MET A 276 -4.79 -8.36 19.49
N VAL A 277 -4.37 -8.43 18.21
CA VAL A 277 -3.18 -9.19 17.80
C VAL A 277 -1.90 -8.46 18.20
N ALA A 278 -1.78 -7.17 17.86
CA ALA A 278 -0.59 -6.39 18.17
C ALA A 278 -0.44 -6.16 19.68
N GLY A 279 -1.53 -5.91 20.41
CA GLY A 279 -1.54 -5.75 21.87
C GLY A 279 -1.07 -6.99 22.60
N ALA A 280 -1.62 -8.17 22.23
CA ALA A 280 -1.18 -9.44 22.79
C ALA A 280 0.31 -9.73 22.49
N GLY A 281 0.78 -9.39 21.28
CA GLY A 281 2.20 -9.49 20.93
C GLY A 281 3.09 -8.61 21.78
N VAL A 282 2.73 -7.36 22.01
CA VAL A 282 3.46 -6.44 22.90
C VAL A 282 3.45 -6.94 24.34
N GLN A 283 2.31 -7.40 24.84
CA GLN A 283 2.17 -7.92 26.20
C GLN A 283 3.03 -9.15 26.42
N LYS A 284 3.07 -10.08 25.45
CA LYS A 284 3.83 -11.35 25.59
C LYS A 284 5.32 -11.16 25.41
N TYR A 285 5.76 -10.35 24.47
CA TYR A 285 7.16 -10.28 24.06
C TYR A 285 7.87 -8.95 24.40
N GLY A 286 7.11 -7.88 24.69
CA GLY A 286 7.67 -6.59 25.05
C GLY A 286 8.72 -6.10 24.04
N PRO A 287 9.95 -5.75 24.49
CA PRO A 287 11.03 -5.32 23.60
C PRO A 287 11.51 -6.38 22.61
N GLN A 288 11.30 -7.67 22.91
CA GLN A 288 11.72 -8.79 22.03
C GLN A 288 10.74 -9.04 20.88
N LEU A 289 9.65 -8.28 20.79
CA LEU A 289 8.68 -8.41 19.70
C LEU A 289 9.33 -8.30 18.31
N GLU A 290 10.42 -7.54 18.19
CA GLU A 290 11.17 -7.38 16.94
C GLU A 290 11.80 -8.69 16.43
N GLU A 291 12.01 -9.68 17.29
CA GLU A 291 12.52 -11.01 16.93
C GLU A 291 11.42 -11.92 16.34
N HIS A 292 10.14 -11.61 16.62
CA HIS A 292 8.98 -12.36 16.15
C HIS A 292 8.48 -11.84 14.80
N GLN A 293 9.32 -11.93 13.76
CA GLN A 293 9.09 -11.31 12.46
C GLN A 293 7.80 -11.75 11.78
N GLN A 294 7.41 -13.03 11.86
CA GLN A 294 6.17 -13.53 11.25
C GLN A 294 4.93 -12.89 11.89
N LEU A 295 4.94 -12.70 13.21
CA LEU A 295 3.88 -12.01 13.93
C LEU A 295 3.80 -10.53 13.53
N LEU A 296 4.95 -9.85 13.44
CA LEU A 296 5.02 -8.47 12.95
C LEU A 296 4.49 -8.33 11.51
N MET A 297 4.83 -9.29 10.64
CA MET A 297 4.32 -9.31 9.27
C MET A 297 2.80 -9.52 9.22
N ALA A 298 2.27 -10.44 10.04
CA ALA A 298 0.82 -10.66 10.15
C ALA A 298 0.09 -9.41 10.65
N ALA A 299 0.58 -8.79 11.72
CA ALA A 299 0.03 -7.53 12.23
C ALA A 299 0.14 -6.38 11.20
N SER A 300 1.23 -6.32 10.45
CA SER A 300 1.40 -5.33 9.39
C SER A 300 0.42 -5.53 8.24
N ASN A 301 0.17 -6.76 7.81
CA ASN A 301 -0.84 -7.03 6.78
C ASN A 301 -2.23 -6.57 7.22
N ILE A 302 -2.59 -6.78 8.48
CA ILE A 302 -3.85 -6.25 9.04
C ILE A 302 -3.87 -4.71 8.96
N LEU A 303 -2.80 -4.05 9.38
CA LEU A 303 -2.69 -2.59 9.38
C LEU A 303 -2.76 -1.99 7.97
N ILE A 304 -2.08 -2.63 7.00
CA ILE A 304 -2.07 -2.23 5.59
C ILE A 304 -3.49 -2.25 5.03
N GLU A 305 -4.20 -3.38 5.17
CA GLU A 305 -5.54 -3.54 4.62
C GLU A 305 -6.55 -2.56 5.23
N ILE A 306 -6.45 -2.29 6.55
CA ILE A 306 -7.28 -1.28 7.21
C ILE A 306 -7.02 0.11 6.61
N TYR A 307 -5.75 0.51 6.44
CA TYR A 307 -5.40 1.83 5.94
C TYR A 307 -5.87 2.05 4.50
N MET A 308 -5.70 1.04 3.65
CA MET A 308 -6.10 1.07 2.25
C MET A 308 -7.63 1.13 2.10
N ALA A 309 -8.36 0.23 2.76
CA ALA A 309 -9.81 0.18 2.73
C ALA A 309 -10.46 1.46 3.28
N GLU A 310 -9.99 1.94 4.44
CA GLU A 310 -10.48 3.20 5.03
C GLU A 310 -10.24 4.40 4.10
N SER A 311 -9.09 4.44 3.43
CA SER A 311 -8.77 5.54 2.51
C SER A 311 -9.70 5.55 1.28
N ALA A 312 -10.04 4.38 0.74
CA ALA A 312 -11.00 4.26 -0.35
C ALA A 312 -12.40 4.72 0.07
N ILE A 313 -12.86 4.30 1.24
CA ILE A 313 -14.17 4.69 1.79
C ILE A 313 -14.23 6.21 2.00
N LEU A 314 -13.23 6.80 2.66
CA LEU A 314 -13.19 8.24 2.95
C LEU A 314 -13.18 9.10 1.67
N ARG A 315 -12.41 8.71 0.64
CA ARG A 315 -12.40 9.40 -0.65
C ARG A 315 -13.77 9.33 -1.31
N THR A 316 -14.36 8.14 -1.35
CA THR A 316 -15.64 7.90 -2.01
C THR A 316 -16.77 8.62 -1.29
N GLU A 317 -16.84 8.57 0.05
CA GLU A 317 -17.84 9.29 0.83
C GLU A 317 -17.76 10.81 0.58
N LYS A 318 -16.54 11.37 0.59
CA LYS A 318 -16.32 12.78 0.30
C LYS A 318 -16.83 13.17 -1.09
N ASN A 319 -16.57 12.33 -2.09
CA ASN A 319 -17.01 12.56 -3.45
C ASN A 319 -18.52 12.36 -3.61
N ALA A 320 -19.13 11.37 -2.97
CA ALA A 320 -20.57 11.14 -2.98
C ALA A 320 -21.33 12.31 -2.35
N LYS A 321 -20.83 12.89 -1.25
CA LYS A 321 -21.38 14.12 -0.67
C LYS A 321 -21.31 15.33 -1.60
N ARG A 322 -20.29 15.38 -2.48
CA ARG A 322 -20.06 16.49 -3.41
C ARG A 322 -20.82 16.35 -4.73
N PHE A 323 -20.86 15.15 -5.28
CA PHE A 323 -21.32 14.89 -6.65
C PHE A 323 -22.60 14.03 -6.72
N GLY A 324 -23.07 13.51 -5.59
CA GLY A 324 -24.16 12.56 -5.47
C GLY A 324 -23.72 11.10 -5.55
N GLU A 325 -24.45 10.21 -4.90
CA GLU A 325 -24.13 8.78 -4.80
C GLU A 325 -24.22 8.08 -6.16
N GLU A 326 -25.23 8.40 -6.98
CA GLU A 326 -25.40 7.80 -8.32
C GLU A 326 -24.19 8.10 -9.23
N ALA A 327 -23.61 9.31 -9.12
CA ALA A 327 -22.41 9.68 -9.85
C ALA A 327 -21.13 8.98 -9.34
N GLN A 328 -21.19 8.32 -8.21
CA GLN A 328 -20.08 7.61 -7.56
C GLN A 328 -20.35 6.10 -7.40
N LYS A 329 -21.35 5.55 -8.09
CA LYS A 329 -21.77 4.16 -7.91
C LYS A 329 -20.65 3.14 -8.15
N GLU A 330 -19.78 3.38 -9.13
CA GLU A 330 -18.66 2.51 -9.42
C GLU A 330 -17.57 2.63 -8.34
N GLN A 331 -17.30 3.85 -7.85
CA GLN A 331 -16.36 4.09 -6.76
C GLN A 331 -16.86 3.49 -5.43
N ILE A 332 -18.18 3.57 -5.17
CA ILE A 332 -18.83 2.89 -4.05
C ILE A 332 -18.60 1.37 -4.17
N ALA A 333 -18.87 0.80 -5.36
CA ALA A 333 -18.64 -0.61 -5.59
C ALA A 333 -17.17 -1.03 -5.42
N MET A 334 -16.20 -0.19 -5.85
CA MET A 334 -14.77 -0.45 -5.66
C MET A 334 -14.37 -0.41 -4.20
N ALA A 335 -14.85 0.57 -3.42
CA ALA A 335 -14.55 0.66 -2.00
C ALA A 335 -15.11 -0.54 -1.21
N GLN A 336 -16.35 -0.97 -1.53
CA GLN A 336 -16.97 -2.15 -0.94
C GLN A 336 -16.26 -3.44 -1.32
N LEU A 337 -15.88 -3.60 -2.60
CA LEU A 337 -15.13 -4.77 -3.08
C LEU A 337 -13.77 -4.87 -2.40
N TYR A 338 -13.04 -3.75 -2.30
CA TYR A 338 -11.74 -3.72 -1.63
C TYR A 338 -11.87 -4.10 -0.15
N LEU A 339 -12.83 -3.51 0.57
CA LEU A 339 -13.06 -3.85 1.99
C LEU A 339 -13.41 -5.34 2.17
N TYR A 340 -14.24 -5.89 1.30
CA TYR A 340 -14.59 -7.32 1.36
C TYR A 340 -13.35 -8.21 1.26
N ASN A 341 -12.48 -7.97 0.29
CA ASN A 341 -11.23 -8.70 0.11
C ASN A 341 -10.27 -8.49 1.30
N ALA A 342 -10.18 -7.26 1.80
CA ALA A 342 -9.35 -6.90 2.95
C ALA A 342 -9.76 -7.68 4.21
N VAL A 343 -11.06 -7.88 4.45
CA VAL A 343 -11.56 -8.67 5.59
C VAL A 343 -11.03 -10.10 5.55
N ASP A 344 -11.01 -10.76 4.40
CA ASP A 344 -10.50 -12.13 4.27
C ASP A 344 -8.98 -12.20 4.52
N ILE A 345 -8.22 -11.23 4.01
CA ILE A 345 -6.78 -11.11 4.27
C ILE A 345 -6.53 -10.90 5.77
N ILE A 346 -7.31 -10.04 6.41
CA ILE A 346 -7.21 -9.75 7.85
C ILE A 346 -7.55 -11.00 8.68
N ILE A 347 -8.61 -11.73 8.35
CA ILE A 347 -8.98 -12.97 9.03
C ILE A 347 -7.83 -13.97 9.00
N LYS A 348 -7.23 -14.19 7.83
CA LYS A 348 -6.09 -15.10 7.68
C LYS A 348 -4.92 -14.70 8.58
N ASN A 349 -4.47 -13.46 8.47
CA ASN A 349 -3.31 -12.95 9.21
C ASN A 349 -3.58 -12.90 10.73
N ALA A 350 -4.79 -12.53 11.15
CA ALA A 350 -5.17 -12.52 12.56
C ALA A 350 -5.18 -13.94 13.16
N LYS A 351 -5.69 -14.95 12.42
CA LYS A 351 -5.63 -16.35 12.87
C LYS A 351 -4.17 -16.79 13.08
N GLU A 352 -3.29 -16.54 12.13
CA GLU A 352 -1.87 -16.87 12.25
C GLU A 352 -1.24 -16.21 13.48
N GLY A 353 -1.51 -14.90 13.70
CA GLY A 353 -1.06 -14.17 14.87
C GLY A 353 -1.60 -14.76 16.19
N ILE A 354 -2.91 -14.97 16.29
CA ILE A 354 -3.57 -15.48 17.50
C ILE A 354 -3.01 -16.85 17.90
N VAL A 355 -2.90 -17.77 16.92
CA VAL A 355 -2.42 -19.14 17.20
C VAL A 355 -0.96 -19.16 17.63
N SER A 356 -0.15 -18.19 17.18
CA SER A 356 1.25 -18.06 17.62
C SER A 356 1.41 -17.41 19.01
N LEU A 357 0.40 -16.65 19.44
CA LEU A 357 0.45 -15.87 20.68
C LEU A 357 -0.15 -16.59 21.88
N ALA A 358 -1.27 -17.27 21.71
CA ALA A 358 -2.11 -17.78 22.79
C ALA A 358 -2.41 -19.28 22.64
N GLU A 359 -2.74 -19.93 23.76
CA GLU A 359 -3.14 -21.33 23.84
C GLU A 359 -4.42 -21.46 24.70
N GLY A 360 -5.08 -22.62 24.62
CA GLY A 360 -6.21 -22.98 25.48
C GLY A 360 -7.39 -22.01 25.37
N ASP A 361 -7.89 -21.53 26.51
CA ASP A 361 -9.08 -20.67 26.58
C ASP A 361 -8.82 -19.26 26.08
N GLU A 362 -7.62 -18.73 26.27
CA GLU A 362 -7.24 -17.42 25.72
C GLU A 362 -7.29 -17.43 24.19
N GLN A 363 -6.70 -18.43 23.56
CA GLN A 363 -6.76 -18.60 22.10
C GLN A 363 -8.19 -18.70 21.61
N ARG A 364 -9.03 -19.51 22.29
CA ARG A 364 -10.46 -19.66 21.93
C ARG A 364 -11.19 -18.32 22.01
N MET A 365 -10.98 -17.56 23.08
CA MET A 365 -11.59 -16.25 23.27
C MET A 365 -11.18 -15.28 22.15
N MET A 366 -9.89 -15.20 21.81
CA MET A 366 -9.40 -14.34 20.73
C MET A 366 -9.98 -14.77 19.37
N LEU A 367 -10.06 -16.06 19.06
CA LEU A 367 -10.66 -16.56 17.83
C LEU A 367 -12.17 -16.29 17.75
N MET A 368 -12.89 -16.34 18.87
CA MET A 368 -14.29 -15.93 18.94
C MET A 368 -14.44 -14.42 18.71
N GLY A 369 -13.55 -13.63 19.29
CA GLY A 369 -13.47 -12.18 19.05
C GLY A 369 -13.22 -11.86 17.58
N LEU A 370 -12.26 -12.52 16.95
CA LEU A 370 -11.99 -12.40 15.53
C LEU A 370 -13.26 -12.65 14.70
N LYS A 371 -13.94 -13.76 14.93
CA LYS A 371 -15.19 -14.10 14.23
C LYS A 371 -16.28 -13.02 14.44
N ARG A 372 -16.39 -12.45 15.65
CA ARG A 372 -17.34 -11.38 15.96
C ARG A 372 -17.00 -10.08 15.24
N PHE A 373 -15.72 -9.67 15.26
CA PHE A 373 -15.28 -8.41 14.67
C PHE A 373 -15.20 -8.43 13.15
N THR A 374 -15.20 -9.59 12.50
CA THR A 374 -15.16 -9.73 11.03
C THR A 374 -16.47 -10.14 10.41
N LYS A 375 -17.56 -10.20 11.21
CA LYS A 375 -18.88 -10.58 10.72
C LYS A 375 -19.61 -9.39 10.12
N TYR A 376 -20.01 -9.51 8.86
CA TYR A 376 -20.95 -8.59 8.21
C TYR A 376 -22.38 -8.83 8.73
N THR A 377 -23.15 -7.76 8.84
CA THR A 377 -24.61 -7.82 9.01
C THR A 377 -25.26 -8.07 7.65
N ASN A 378 -24.89 -7.27 6.65
CA ASN A 378 -25.35 -7.41 5.26
C ASN A 378 -24.18 -7.84 4.38
N GLN A 379 -24.15 -9.13 3.98
CA GLN A 379 -23.08 -9.65 3.11
C GLN A 379 -23.11 -8.98 1.74
N PRO A 380 -22.03 -8.32 1.27
CA PRO A 380 -22.01 -7.69 -0.05
C PRO A 380 -22.05 -8.73 -1.17
N ASN A 381 -22.82 -8.46 -2.23
CA ASN A 381 -22.83 -9.29 -3.44
C ASN A 381 -21.64 -8.90 -4.34
N VAL A 382 -20.48 -9.50 -4.08
CA VAL A 382 -19.24 -9.20 -4.80
C VAL A 382 -19.32 -9.47 -6.31
N VAL A 383 -20.16 -10.40 -6.75
CA VAL A 383 -20.36 -10.67 -8.19
C VAL A 383 -21.05 -9.48 -8.84
N ALA A 384 -22.05 -8.88 -8.17
CA ALA A 384 -22.70 -7.66 -8.64
C ALA A 384 -21.76 -6.46 -8.62
N LEU A 385 -20.97 -6.27 -7.56
CA LEU A 385 -19.97 -5.21 -7.46
C LEU A 385 -18.93 -5.30 -8.60
N ARG A 386 -18.36 -6.47 -8.83
CA ARG A 386 -17.41 -6.71 -9.93
C ARG A 386 -18.03 -6.42 -11.29
N LYS A 387 -19.31 -6.75 -11.49
CA LYS A 387 -20.01 -6.45 -12.72
C LYS A 387 -20.14 -4.94 -12.94
N ILE A 388 -20.56 -4.17 -11.93
CA ILE A 388 -20.67 -2.70 -12.01
C ILE A 388 -19.35 -2.08 -12.44
N ILE A 389 -18.26 -2.44 -11.77
CA ILE A 389 -16.92 -1.90 -12.03
C ILE A 389 -16.44 -2.27 -13.44
N ALA A 390 -16.51 -3.55 -13.80
CA ALA A 390 -16.01 -4.05 -15.07
C ALA A 390 -16.81 -3.53 -16.27
N ASP A 391 -18.13 -3.39 -16.14
CA ASP A 391 -18.98 -2.82 -17.19
C ASP A 391 -18.59 -1.35 -17.47
N LYS A 392 -18.30 -0.56 -16.44
CA LYS A 392 -17.83 0.82 -16.59
C LYS A 392 -16.46 0.88 -17.26
N VAL A 393 -15.48 0.13 -16.75
CA VAL A 393 -14.11 0.07 -17.31
C VAL A 393 -14.17 -0.35 -18.78
N SER A 394 -14.98 -1.37 -19.12
CA SER A 394 -15.13 -1.86 -20.49
C SER A 394 -15.83 -0.85 -21.41
N SER A 395 -16.84 -0.12 -20.91
CA SER A 395 -17.54 0.89 -21.70
C SER A 395 -16.66 2.10 -22.02
N GLU A 396 -15.79 2.50 -21.10
CA GLU A 396 -14.82 3.58 -21.30
C GLU A 396 -13.55 3.10 -22.03
N ASN A 397 -13.40 1.77 -22.14
CA ASN A 397 -12.23 1.11 -22.72
C ASN A 397 -10.90 1.52 -22.06
N LYS A 398 -10.90 1.83 -20.77
CA LYS A 398 -9.74 2.27 -19.99
C LYS A 398 -10.03 2.29 -18.49
N TYR A 399 -8.99 2.41 -17.68
CA TYR A 399 -9.14 2.87 -16.29
C TYR A 399 -9.61 4.33 -16.28
N CYS A 400 -10.71 4.65 -15.62
CA CYS A 400 -11.41 5.94 -15.75
C CYS A 400 -11.84 6.58 -14.41
N PHE A 401 -11.19 6.24 -13.26
CA PHE A 401 -11.63 6.68 -11.93
C PHE A 401 -10.67 7.67 -11.25
#